data_612e587743d5748911b77e06243929ef
#
_entry.id   612e587743d5748911b77e06243929ef
#
_cell.length_a   1.000
_cell.length_b   1.000
_cell.length_c   1.000
_cell.angle_alpha   90.00
_cell.angle_beta   90.00
_cell.angle_gamma   90.00
#
_symmetry.space_group_name_H-M   'P 1'
#
loop_
_entity.id
_entity.type
_entity.pdbx_description
1 polymer ?
#
loop_
_entity_poly.entity_id
_entity_poly.type
_entity_poly.pdbx_seq_one_letter_code
_entity_poly.pdbx_strand_id
1 'polypeptide(L)'
;LVYWKQDNLKFNYPQIAGTLVVQDNKISFTLDSNMKENETVKIIGWGKYNLSVNEYNYGYFDFKKMTDNETDMKVNKTLPWQGMRKYSVLLKNDKLLLTSSTGKQTWELDKKSLIYTDKEWGTDKKEVIRYWKRIE
;
A
#
# COMPACT_ATOMS: atom_id res chain seq x y z
N LEU A 1 8.80 -4.78 -0.59
CA LEU A 1 7.80 -5.41 0.29
C LEU A 1 8.40 -6.67 0.90
N VAL A 2 8.34 -6.79 2.22
CA VAL A 2 8.85 -7.95 2.95
C VAL A 2 7.73 -8.96 3.18
N TYR A 3 6.59 -8.51 3.67
CA TYR A 3 5.44 -9.39 3.85
C TYR A 3 4.12 -8.63 3.74
N TRP A 4 3.07 -9.39 3.47
CA TRP A 4 1.67 -8.96 3.48
C TRP A 4 0.92 -9.89 4.44
N LYS A 5 0.27 -9.30 5.41
CA LYS A 5 -0.60 -10.03 6.33
C LYS A 5 -2.04 -9.58 6.11
N GLN A 6 -2.94 -10.55 5.95
CA GLN A 6 -4.36 -10.30 5.79
C GLN A 6 -5.11 -11.18 6.80
N ASP A 7 -5.70 -10.54 7.80
CA ASP A 7 -6.25 -11.20 9.00
C ASP A 7 -5.18 -12.12 9.62
N ASN A 8 -5.41 -13.43 9.65
CA ASN A 8 -4.50 -14.41 10.23
C ASN A 8 -3.53 -15.04 9.21
N LEU A 9 -3.62 -14.66 7.93
CA LEU A 9 -2.77 -15.20 6.87
C LEU A 9 -1.60 -14.27 6.60
N LYS A 10 -0.40 -14.83 6.53
CA LYS A 10 0.82 -14.09 6.23
C LYS A 10 1.47 -14.65 4.96
N PHE A 11 1.77 -13.75 4.03
CA PHE A 11 2.42 -14.08 2.76
C PHE A 11 3.78 -13.40 2.69
N ASN A 12 4.79 -14.15 2.28
CA ASN A 12 6.16 -13.67 2.12
C ASN A 12 6.60 -13.85 0.67
N TYR A 13 7.78 -13.31 0.34
CA TYR A 13 8.40 -13.59 -0.94
C TYR A 13 8.65 -15.12 -1.07
N PRO A 14 8.39 -15.73 -2.22
CA PRO A 14 8.02 -15.15 -3.51
C PRO A 14 6.49 -15.00 -3.75
N GLN A 15 5.64 -15.39 -2.80
CA GLN A 15 4.17 -15.28 -2.97
C GLN A 15 3.70 -13.84 -3.10
N ILE A 16 4.42 -12.93 -2.48
CA ILE A 16 4.17 -11.50 -2.55
C ILE A 16 5.49 -10.78 -2.76
N ALA A 17 5.52 -9.84 -3.67
CA ALA A 17 6.68 -9.00 -3.91
C ALA A 17 6.20 -7.61 -4.31
N GLY A 18 7.02 -6.60 -4.10
CA GLY A 18 6.65 -5.26 -4.51
C GLY A 18 7.70 -4.23 -4.18
N THR A 19 7.55 -3.08 -4.81
CA THR A 19 8.41 -1.92 -4.65
C THR A 19 7.55 -0.68 -4.42
N LEU A 20 7.94 0.12 -3.47
CA LEU A 20 7.32 1.41 -3.19
C LEU A 20 8.38 2.49 -3.32
N VAL A 21 8.11 3.53 -4.11
CA VAL A 21 8.99 4.67 -4.28
C VAL A 21 8.25 5.94 -3.85
N VAL A 22 8.87 6.68 -2.93
CA VAL A 22 8.34 7.94 -2.42
C VAL A 22 9.43 8.99 -2.59
N GLN A 23 9.28 9.87 -3.56
CA GLN A 23 10.31 10.84 -3.93
C GLN A 23 9.71 12.02 -4.68
N ASP A 24 10.16 13.24 -4.35
CA ASP A 24 9.83 14.46 -5.11
C ASP A 24 8.33 14.68 -5.30
N ASN A 25 7.56 14.50 -4.22
CA ASN A 25 6.09 14.63 -4.19
C ASN A 25 5.35 13.59 -5.04
N LYS A 26 6.04 12.54 -5.48
CA LYS A 26 5.46 11.42 -6.21
C LYS A 26 5.54 10.14 -5.40
N ILE A 27 4.47 9.35 -5.49
CA ILE A 27 4.42 8.02 -4.88
C ILE A 27 4.05 7.02 -5.98
N SER A 28 4.82 5.95 -6.07
CA SER A 28 4.52 4.86 -7.00
C SER A 28 4.77 3.52 -6.34
N PHE A 29 4.02 2.53 -6.74
CA PHE A 29 4.24 1.19 -6.22
C PHE A 29 3.91 0.13 -7.26
N THR A 30 4.55 -1.01 -7.09
CA THR A 30 4.23 -2.25 -7.79
C THR A 30 4.01 -3.34 -6.76
N LEU A 31 3.04 -4.19 -7.00
CA LEU A 31 2.79 -5.39 -6.20
C LEU A 31 2.58 -6.57 -7.14
N ASP A 32 3.28 -7.66 -6.88
CA ASP A 32 3.08 -8.93 -7.55
C ASP A 32 2.66 -9.95 -6.51
N SER A 33 1.60 -10.70 -6.77
CA SER A 33 1.14 -11.73 -5.83
C SER A 33 0.61 -12.96 -6.53
N ASN A 34 0.85 -14.12 -5.92
CA ASN A 34 0.26 -15.39 -6.28
C ASN A 34 -0.29 -16.07 -5.02
N MET A 35 -1.02 -15.31 -4.22
CA MET A 35 -1.60 -15.79 -2.96
C MET A 35 -2.67 -16.85 -3.17
N LYS A 36 -3.30 -16.86 -4.34
CA LYS A 36 -4.26 -17.88 -4.74
C LYS A 36 -3.64 -18.83 -5.75
N GLU A 37 -3.98 -20.10 -5.65
CA GLU A 37 -3.55 -21.11 -6.60
C GLU A 37 -4.06 -20.75 -8.00
N ASN A 38 -3.17 -20.88 -9.01
CA ASN A 38 -3.46 -20.61 -10.41
C ASN A 38 -3.92 -19.17 -10.72
N GLU A 39 -3.59 -18.23 -9.83
CA GLU A 39 -3.90 -16.83 -10.05
C GLU A 39 -2.68 -15.96 -9.73
N THR A 40 -2.33 -15.09 -10.65
CA THR A 40 -1.30 -14.07 -10.46
C THR A 40 -1.94 -12.70 -10.53
N VAL A 41 -1.66 -11.84 -9.56
CA VAL A 41 -2.16 -10.48 -9.52
C VAL A 41 -0.97 -9.52 -9.56
N LYS A 42 -1.02 -8.55 -10.47
CA LYS A 42 -0.05 -7.47 -10.55
C LYS A 42 -0.77 -6.14 -10.40
N ILE A 43 -0.29 -5.31 -9.49
CA ILE A 43 -0.83 -3.98 -9.26
C ILE A 43 0.27 -2.95 -9.49
N ILE A 44 -0.03 -1.93 -10.29
CA ILE A 44 0.85 -0.80 -10.55
C ILE A 44 0.04 0.46 -10.27
N GLY A 45 0.58 1.36 -9.45
CA GLY A 45 -0.07 2.62 -9.18
C GLY A 45 0.93 3.75 -9.00
N TRP A 46 0.53 4.97 -9.36
CA TRP A 46 1.30 6.15 -9.04
C TRP A 46 0.37 7.31 -8.72
N GLY A 47 0.88 8.22 -7.93
CA GLY A 47 0.14 9.39 -7.53
C GLY A 47 1.05 10.46 -6.97
N LYS A 48 0.45 11.40 -6.27
CA LYS A 48 1.17 12.51 -5.62
C LYS A 48 0.93 12.49 -4.13
N TYR A 49 1.90 13.00 -3.39
CA TYR A 49 1.76 13.23 -1.96
C TYR A 49 2.27 14.62 -1.60
N ASN A 50 1.76 15.14 -0.49
CA ASN A 50 2.27 16.33 0.17
C ASN A 50 2.47 16.01 1.64
N LEU A 51 3.63 16.39 2.16
CA LEU A 51 3.96 16.20 3.58
C LEU A 51 4.38 17.54 4.18
N SER A 52 3.71 17.93 5.25
CA SER A 52 4.07 19.08 6.06
C SER A 52 4.19 18.64 7.53
N VAL A 53 4.51 19.59 8.42
CA VAL A 53 4.64 19.30 9.85
C VAL A 53 3.36 18.74 10.45
N ASN A 54 2.21 19.14 9.95
CA ASN A 54 0.91 18.82 10.53
C ASN A 54 0.05 17.90 9.68
N GLU A 55 0.33 17.76 8.40
CA GLU A 55 -0.55 17.05 7.48
C GLU A 55 0.24 16.29 6.43
N TYR A 56 -0.22 15.09 6.14
CA TYR A 56 0.18 14.28 5.00
C TYR A 56 -1.06 13.98 4.18
N ASN A 57 -0.97 14.15 2.86
CA ASN A 57 -2.03 13.69 1.98
C ASN A 57 -1.43 13.05 0.73
N TYR A 58 -2.13 12.06 0.19
CA TYR A 58 -1.74 11.44 -1.06
C TYR A 58 -2.96 10.91 -1.80
N GLY A 59 -2.80 10.76 -3.11
CA GLY A 59 -3.84 10.20 -3.94
C GLY A 59 -3.25 9.63 -5.22
N TYR A 60 -3.98 8.73 -5.86
CA TYR A 60 -3.57 8.07 -7.09
C TYR A 60 -4.13 8.79 -8.30
N PHE A 61 -3.30 8.92 -9.34
CA PHE A 61 -3.70 9.40 -10.64
C PHE A 61 -3.81 8.28 -11.66
N ASP A 62 -3.09 7.19 -11.45
CA ASP A 62 -3.18 6.02 -12.30
C ASP A 62 -3.06 4.78 -11.41
N PHE A 63 -3.88 3.77 -11.72
CA PHE A 63 -3.93 2.54 -10.96
C PHE A 63 -4.36 1.43 -11.89
N LYS A 64 -3.61 0.35 -11.91
CA LYS A 64 -3.89 -0.78 -12.77
C LYS A 64 -3.70 -2.08 -12.01
N LYS A 65 -4.75 -2.88 -11.98
CA LYS A 65 -4.72 -4.22 -11.40
C LYS A 65 -4.94 -5.23 -12.51
N MET A 66 -3.97 -6.08 -12.73
CA MET A 66 -4.02 -7.16 -13.71
C MET A 66 -4.13 -8.48 -12.97
N THR A 67 -5.19 -9.24 -13.24
CA THR A 67 -5.40 -10.56 -12.68
C THR A 67 -5.33 -11.58 -13.80
N ASP A 68 -4.36 -12.48 -13.72
CA ASP A 68 -4.15 -13.55 -14.70
C ASP A 68 -4.42 -14.89 -14.03
N ASN A 69 -5.39 -15.61 -14.56
CA ASN A 69 -5.62 -16.99 -14.19
C ASN A 69 -5.42 -17.89 -15.43
N GLU A 70 -5.52 -19.20 -15.29
CA GLU A 70 -5.22 -20.14 -16.37
C GLU A 70 -6.10 -19.97 -17.61
N THR A 71 -7.26 -19.33 -17.48
CA THR A 71 -8.25 -19.23 -18.55
C THR A 71 -8.44 -17.81 -19.07
N ASP A 72 -8.05 -16.78 -18.32
CA ASP A 72 -8.39 -15.40 -18.66
C ASP A 72 -7.47 -14.41 -17.96
N MET A 73 -7.29 -13.23 -18.59
CA MET A 73 -6.60 -12.09 -17.97
C MET A 73 -7.59 -10.93 -17.88
N LYS A 74 -7.75 -10.40 -16.66
CA LYS A 74 -8.61 -9.25 -16.39
C LYS A 74 -7.78 -8.03 -16.01
N VAL A 75 -8.16 -6.86 -16.50
CA VAL A 75 -7.52 -5.59 -16.20
C VAL A 75 -8.55 -4.64 -15.61
N ASN A 76 -8.26 -4.12 -14.42
CA ASN A 76 -9.09 -3.13 -13.73
C ASN A 76 -8.26 -1.87 -13.53
N LYS A 77 -8.77 -0.73 -13.97
CA LYS A 77 -8.12 0.58 -13.85
C LYS A 77 -8.83 1.52 -12.88
N THR A 78 -9.76 1.02 -12.09
CA THR A 78 -10.48 1.82 -11.09
C THR A 78 -9.53 2.29 -9.99
N LEU A 79 -9.53 3.58 -9.71
CA LEU A 79 -8.73 4.14 -8.62
C LEU A 79 -9.23 3.60 -7.27
N PRO A 80 -8.33 3.33 -6.30
CA PRO A 80 -8.73 2.91 -4.95
C PRO A 80 -9.65 3.91 -4.24
N TRP A 81 -9.45 5.19 -4.50
CA TRP A 81 -10.33 6.27 -4.04
C TRP A 81 -10.15 7.48 -4.94
N GLN A 82 -11.08 8.41 -4.87
CA GLN A 82 -11.01 9.66 -5.61
C GLN A 82 -10.35 10.76 -4.77
N GLY A 83 -9.53 11.58 -5.42
CA GLY A 83 -8.88 12.72 -4.79
C GLY A 83 -7.75 12.34 -3.83
N MET A 84 -7.46 13.21 -2.89
CA MET A 84 -6.38 13.07 -1.93
C MET A 84 -6.90 12.58 -0.58
N ARG A 85 -6.29 11.54 -0.03
CA ARG A 85 -6.59 11.05 1.32
C ARG A 85 -5.72 11.79 2.32
N LYS A 86 -6.32 12.34 3.36
CA LYS A 86 -5.64 13.14 4.39
C LYS A 86 -5.26 12.30 5.61
N TYR A 87 -4.08 12.58 6.16
CA TYR A 87 -3.55 11.93 7.34
C TYR A 87 -3.02 12.98 8.30
N SER A 88 -3.23 12.78 9.60
CA SER A 88 -2.52 13.53 10.62
C SER A 88 -1.09 13.02 10.75
N VAL A 89 -0.18 13.90 11.19
CA VAL A 89 1.25 13.60 11.29
C VAL A 89 1.67 13.71 12.76
N LEU A 90 2.31 12.66 13.27
CA LEU A 90 2.91 12.65 14.60
C LEU A 90 4.33 12.12 14.49
N LEU A 91 5.30 12.91 14.96
CA LEU A 91 6.70 12.47 15.09
C LEU A 91 6.97 12.13 16.54
N LYS A 92 7.33 10.89 16.84
CA LYS A 92 7.59 10.41 18.19
C LYS A 92 8.68 9.34 18.16
N ASN A 93 9.72 9.50 19.01
CA ASN A 93 10.82 8.55 19.16
C ASN A 93 11.48 8.19 17.80
N ASP A 94 11.72 9.20 16.96
CA ASP A 94 12.30 9.06 15.62
C ASP A 94 11.45 8.25 14.65
N LYS A 95 10.18 8.04 14.98
CA LYS A 95 9.20 7.41 14.09
C LYS A 95 8.17 8.41 13.62
N LEU A 96 7.81 8.33 12.36
CA LEU A 96 6.74 9.13 11.78
C LEU A 96 5.48 8.28 11.73
N LEU A 97 4.43 8.75 12.39
CA LEU A 97 3.13 8.08 12.40
C LEU A 97 2.12 8.94 11.64
N LEU A 98 1.55 8.37 10.59
CA LEU A 98 0.51 8.99 9.77
C LEU A 98 -0.79 8.23 10.01
N THR A 99 -1.84 8.95 10.37
CA THR A 99 -3.16 8.35 10.65
C THR A 99 -4.22 9.03 9.79
N SER A 100 -4.99 8.24 9.07
CA SER A 100 -6.08 8.78 8.23
C SER A 100 -7.16 9.44 9.08
N SER A 101 -7.97 10.29 8.46
CA SER A 101 -9.06 10.98 9.15
C SER A 101 -10.08 10.02 9.77
N THR A 102 -10.25 8.84 9.21
CA THR A 102 -11.12 7.79 9.76
C THR A 102 -10.45 6.98 10.88
N GLY A 103 -9.12 7.08 11.02
CA GLY A 103 -8.33 6.26 11.94
C GLY A 103 -8.09 4.83 11.47
N LYS A 104 -8.56 4.45 10.29
CA LYS A 104 -8.52 3.06 9.81
C LYS A 104 -7.26 2.72 9.02
N GLN A 105 -6.61 3.71 8.46
CA GLN A 105 -5.34 3.53 7.76
C GLN A 105 -4.23 4.23 8.52
N THR A 106 -3.12 3.55 8.71
CA THR A 106 -1.94 4.11 9.36
C THR A 106 -0.69 3.76 8.58
N TRP A 107 0.27 4.69 8.61
CA TRP A 107 1.62 4.49 8.11
C TRP A 107 2.58 4.75 9.26
N GLU A 108 3.45 3.83 9.54
CA GLU A 108 4.50 3.99 10.54
C GLU A 108 5.85 3.85 9.85
N LEU A 109 6.63 4.93 9.85
CA LEU A 109 7.91 4.99 9.17
C LEU A 109 9.03 5.26 10.15
N ASP A 110 10.12 4.54 9.98
CA ASP A 110 11.41 4.87 10.57
C ASP A 110 12.48 4.92 9.47
N LYS A 111 13.76 4.98 9.85
CA LYS A 111 14.86 5.08 8.88
C LYS A 111 15.01 3.85 7.99
N LYS A 112 14.48 2.70 8.41
CA LYS A 112 14.72 1.40 7.75
C LYS A 112 13.47 0.75 7.19
N SER A 113 12.30 1.11 7.70
CA SER A 113 11.09 0.38 7.38
C SER A 113 9.85 1.26 7.33
N LEU A 114 8.83 0.73 6.67
CA LEU A 114 7.50 1.30 6.62
C LEU A 114 6.50 0.19 6.88
N ILE A 115 5.59 0.42 7.82
CA ILE A 115 4.46 -0.46 8.09
C ILE A 115 3.19 0.27 7.70
N TYR A 116 2.46 -0.28 6.74
CA TYR A 116 1.14 0.20 6.36
C TYR A 116 0.09 -0.74 6.92
N THR A 117 -0.91 -0.18 7.59
CA THR A 117 -2.04 -0.94 8.13
C THR A 117 -3.34 -0.36 7.63
N ASP A 118 -4.20 -1.20 7.10
CA ASP A 118 -5.57 -0.83 6.73
C ASP A 118 -6.52 -1.81 7.42
N LYS A 119 -7.38 -1.29 8.29
CA LYS A 119 -8.34 -2.10 9.06
C LYS A 119 -9.56 -2.49 8.25
N GLU A 120 -9.79 -1.86 7.10
CA GLU A 120 -10.96 -2.10 6.26
C GLU A 120 -10.58 -2.22 4.79
N TRP A 121 -9.71 -3.18 4.50
CA TRP A 121 -9.25 -3.42 3.13
C TRP A 121 -10.26 -4.22 2.32
N GLY A 122 -10.56 -3.70 1.14
CA GLY A 122 -11.40 -4.38 0.17
C GLY A 122 -12.88 -4.42 0.56
N THR A 123 -13.66 -5.19 -0.19
CA THR A 123 -15.10 -5.34 0.02
C THR A 123 -15.43 -6.11 1.29
N ASP A 124 -14.56 -7.05 1.67
CA ASP A 124 -14.72 -7.89 2.87
C ASP A 124 -14.26 -7.20 4.16
N LYS A 125 -13.75 -5.98 4.06
CA LYS A 125 -13.26 -5.17 5.18
C LYS A 125 -12.28 -5.92 6.08
N LYS A 126 -11.30 -6.57 5.48
CA LYS A 126 -10.25 -7.30 6.20
C LYS A 126 -9.14 -6.38 6.66
N GLU A 127 -8.50 -6.73 7.77
CA GLU A 127 -7.29 -6.04 8.20
C GLU A 127 -6.11 -6.49 7.34
N VAL A 128 -5.40 -5.53 6.76
CA VAL A 128 -4.21 -5.77 5.96
C VAL A 128 -3.04 -5.01 6.56
N ILE A 129 -1.92 -5.69 6.70
CA ILE A 129 -0.65 -5.11 7.14
C ILE A 129 0.38 -5.41 6.06
N ARG A 130 1.07 -4.36 5.59
CA ARG A 130 2.17 -4.48 4.64
C ARG A 130 3.44 -3.95 5.30
N TYR A 131 4.46 -4.78 5.32
CA TYR A 131 5.77 -4.41 5.85
C TYR A 131 6.75 -4.21 4.71
N TRP A 132 7.31 -3.01 4.63
CA TRP A 132 8.28 -2.62 3.62
C TRP A 132 9.62 -2.36 4.28
N LYS A 133 10.68 -2.78 3.63
CA LYS A 133 12.05 -2.48 4.07
C LYS A 133 12.69 -1.52 3.07
N ARG A 134 13.42 -0.55 3.60
CA ARG A 134 14.14 0.41 2.77
C ARG A 134 15.30 -0.28 2.08
N ILE A 135 15.48 0.02 0.80
CA ILE A 135 16.64 -0.40 0.01
C ILE A 135 17.61 0.78 0.03
N GLU A 136 18.84 0.51 0.38
CA GLU A 136 19.91 1.50 0.37
C GLU A 136 20.69 1.46 -0.94
#